data_62f7d5309eb4cf589b7341e522080bd6
#
_entry.id   62f7d5309eb4cf589b7341e522080bd6
#
_cell.length_a   1.000
_cell.length_b   1.000
_cell.length_c   1.000
_cell.angle_alpha   90.00
_cell.angle_beta   90.00
_cell.angle_gamma   90.00
#
_symmetry.space_group_name_H-M   'P 1'
#
loop_
_entity.id
_entity.type
_entity.pdbx_description
1 polymer ?
#
loop_
_entity_poly.entity_id
_entity_poly.type
_entity_poly.pdbx_seq_one_letter_code
_entity_poly.pdbx_strand_id
1 'polypeptide(L)'
;MSAQTQNAPAAPAPSPTPSPVIETRNLSKVFRDFWGRQKVRALKSLDLQVREGEIFGLLGPNGSGKSTTIKILLGLLFPTSGEALVFGRDATDVAKNRRIGYLPEESYLYRFLNATETLDFYGRLFNMPSKERRDRSEQLIEMVGLSSAARRPLKEYSKGMTRRIGLAQALINDPDLILLDEPTSGLDPIGTRQMKDLILKLKEDGKTVVLCSHLLADVQDVCDRIAILYQGELKELGRVESLLKQQDITQIQSTKLSEGDLEELCQMIREKGAEVLATDSPKTTLEDLFLTIVKESQSRPGKRVYVDKDER
;
A
#
# COMPACT_ATOMS: atom_id res chain seq x y z
N MET A 1 -13.98 -61.30 28.21
CA MET A 1 -14.60 -60.11 27.52
C MET A 1 -13.63 -58.95 27.62
N SER A 2 -12.82 -58.79 26.59
CA SER A 2 -11.77 -57.76 26.56
C SER A 2 -12.29 -56.53 25.79
N ALA A 3 -12.38 -55.41 26.46
CA ALA A 3 -12.79 -54.12 25.87
C ALA A 3 -11.62 -53.55 25.07
N GLN A 4 -11.79 -53.42 23.76
CA GLN A 4 -10.87 -52.68 22.89
C GLN A 4 -11.15 -51.19 23.02
N THR A 5 -10.19 -50.45 23.56
CA THR A 5 -10.19 -48.98 23.61
C THR A 5 -9.82 -48.48 22.20
N GLN A 6 -10.76 -47.91 21.48
CA GLN A 6 -10.50 -47.23 20.20
C GLN A 6 -9.78 -45.88 20.49
N ASN A 7 -8.54 -45.80 20.01
CA ASN A 7 -7.78 -44.53 19.98
C ASN A 7 -8.41 -43.60 18.90
N ALA A 8 -8.96 -42.47 19.32
CA ALA A 8 -9.37 -41.41 18.42
C ALA A 8 -8.12 -40.79 17.73
N PRO A 9 -8.17 -40.45 16.42
CA PRO A 9 -7.06 -39.85 15.73
C PRO A 9 -6.79 -38.43 16.32
N ALA A 10 -5.51 -38.19 16.63
CA ALA A 10 -5.04 -36.88 17.09
C ALA A 10 -5.36 -35.81 16.03
N ALA A 11 -5.88 -34.66 16.48
CA ALA A 11 -6.12 -33.50 15.62
C ALA A 11 -4.81 -33.08 14.93
N PRO A 12 -4.85 -32.68 13.65
CA PRO A 12 -3.66 -32.24 12.93
C PRO A 12 -3.05 -31.02 13.65
N ALA A 13 -1.74 -31.05 13.85
CA ALA A 13 -0.99 -29.95 14.44
C ALA A 13 -1.25 -28.67 13.62
N PRO A 14 -1.40 -27.50 14.25
CA PRO A 14 -1.57 -26.24 13.52
C PRO A 14 -0.37 -26.05 12.62
N SER A 15 -0.63 -25.79 11.34
CA SER A 15 0.39 -25.43 10.35
C SER A 15 1.25 -24.29 10.90
N PRO A 16 2.60 -24.35 10.75
CA PRO A 16 3.48 -23.32 11.28
C PRO A 16 3.07 -21.98 10.73
N THR A 17 2.77 -21.02 11.61
CA THR A 17 2.50 -19.64 11.24
C THR A 17 3.72 -19.12 10.48
N PRO A 18 3.58 -18.63 9.24
CA PRO A 18 4.73 -18.16 8.47
C PRO A 18 5.49 -17.09 9.26
N SER A 19 6.81 -17.22 9.30
CA SER A 19 7.68 -16.28 10.00
C SER A 19 7.46 -14.86 9.44
N PRO A 20 7.38 -13.82 10.29
CA PRO A 20 7.18 -12.47 9.81
C PRO A 20 8.36 -11.99 8.95
N VAL A 21 8.06 -11.32 7.85
CA VAL A 21 9.08 -10.69 6.99
C VAL A 21 9.70 -9.47 7.69
N ILE A 22 8.90 -8.73 8.45
CA ILE A 22 9.34 -7.64 9.31
C ILE A 22 8.85 -7.90 10.71
N GLU A 23 9.73 -7.70 11.69
CA GLU A 23 9.38 -7.72 13.11
C GLU A 23 10.11 -6.58 13.83
N THR A 24 9.38 -5.81 14.63
CA THR A 24 9.97 -4.83 15.54
C THR A 24 9.56 -5.12 16.97
N ARG A 25 10.50 -4.97 17.91
CA ARG A 25 10.30 -5.23 19.35
C ARG A 25 10.76 -4.04 20.15
N ASN A 26 9.82 -3.36 20.83
CA ASN A 26 10.04 -2.16 21.63
C ASN A 26 10.87 -1.10 20.89
N LEU A 27 10.71 -1.00 19.58
CA LEU A 27 11.51 -0.15 18.71
C LEU A 27 11.31 1.33 19.06
N SER A 28 12.38 2.01 19.42
CA SER A 28 12.33 3.43 19.80
C SER A 28 13.40 4.24 19.08
N LYS A 29 13.04 5.49 18.72
CA LYS A 29 13.97 6.43 18.10
C LYS A 29 13.82 7.82 18.68
N VAL A 30 14.93 8.32 19.25
CA VAL A 30 15.06 9.69 19.76
C VAL A 30 16.13 10.41 18.94
N PHE A 31 15.75 11.52 18.35
CA PHE A 31 16.71 12.44 17.73
C PHE A 31 17.19 13.42 18.79
N ARG A 32 18.51 13.63 18.86
CA ARG A 32 19.17 14.55 19.78
C ARG A 32 19.76 15.71 19.01
N ASP A 33 19.88 16.87 19.65
CA ASP A 33 20.64 18.01 19.10
C ASP A 33 22.16 17.80 19.27
N PHE A 34 22.95 18.73 18.78
CA PHE A 34 24.41 18.70 18.89
C PHE A 34 24.89 18.59 20.35
N TRP A 35 24.11 19.10 21.30
CA TRP A 35 24.42 19.08 22.73
C TRP A 35 23.92 17.82 23.43
N GLY A 36 23.41 16.84 22.70
CA GLY A 36 22.87 15.60 23.26
C GLY A 36 21.49 15.72 23.88
N ARG A 37 20.83 16.89 23.82
CA ARG A 37 19.47 17.09 24.35
C ARG A 37 18.46 16.44 23.44
N GLN A 38 17.44 15.79 24.04
CA GLN A 38 16.35 15.22 23.28
C GLN A 38 15.58 16.29 22.51
N LYS A 39 15.57 16.20 21.17
CA LYS A 39 14.86 17.12 20.27
C LYS A 39 13.48 16.57 19.89
N VAL A 40 13.46 15.33 19.39
CA VAL A 40 12.22 14.66 18.94
C VAL A 40 12.29 13.18 19.29
N ARG A 41 11.22 12.65 19.87
CA ARG A 41 11.01 11.22 20.05
C ARG A 41 10.12 10.72 18.91
N ALA A 42 10.74 10.25 17.84
CA ALA A 42 10.04 9.86 16.62
C ALA A 42 9.34 8.50 16.71
N LEU A 43 9.87 7.59 17.53
CA LEU A 43 9.25 6.29 17.83
C LEU A 43 9.33 6.01 19.32
N LYS A 44 8.25 5.43 19.88
CA LYS A 44 8.06 5.14 21.29
C LYS A 44 7.58 3.69 21.43
N SER A 45 8.53 2.74 21.53
CA SER A 45 8.21 1.33 21.76
C SER A 45 7.26 0.74 20.71
N LEU A 46 7.65 0.81 19.43
CA LEU A 46 6.86 0.25 18.33
C LEU A 46 7.07 -1.27 18.24
N ASP A 47 5.98 -2.02 18.42
CA ASP A 47 5.89 -3.46 18.19
C ASP A 47 5.04 -3.71 16.95
N LEU A 48 5.64 -4.31 15.92
CA LEU A 48 5.04 -4.50 14.62
C LEU A 48 5.47 -5.83 14.00
N GLN A 49 4.56 -6.49 13.32
CA GLN A 49 4.84 -7.68 12.51
C GLN A 49 4.15 -7.57 11.16
N VAL A 50 4.94 -7.75 10.08
CA VAL A 50 4.44 -7.85 8.70
C VAL A 50 4.67 -9.28 8.22
N ARG A 51 3.64 -9.89 7.66
CA ARG A 51 3.64 -11.27 7.17
C ARG A 51 4.06 -11.32 5.70
N GLU A 52 4.54 -12.47 5.29
CA GLU A 52 4.86 -12.71 3.88
C GLU A 52 3.60 -12.64 3.00
N GLY A 53 3.72 -11.99 1.82
CA GLY A 53 2.65 -11.91 0.82
C GLY A 53 1.50 -10.95 1.16
N GLU A 54 1.57 -10.20 2.28
CA GLU A 54 0.54 -9.20 2.58
C GLU A 54 0.92 -7.80 2.08
N ILE A 55 -0.09 -6.98 1.80
CA ILE A 55 0.05 -5.53 1.70
C ILE A 55 -0.26 -4.93 3.07
N PHE A 56 0.77 -4.35 3.68
CA PHE A 56 0.69 -3.75 5.01
C PHE A 56 0.77 -2.23 4.94
N GLY A 57 -0.22 -1.54 5.49
CA GLY A 57 -0.28 -0.08 5.56
C GLY A 57 0.26 0.47 6.87
N LEU A 58 1.20 1.40 6.81
CA LEU A 58 1.67 2.19 7.95
C LEU A 58 1.11 3.60 7.84
N LEU A 59 0.07 3.88 8.61
CA LEU A 59 -0.74 5.10 8.54
C LEU A 59 -0.39 6.10 9.61
N GLY A 60 -0.60 7.36 9.33
CA GLY A 60 -0.54 8.43 10.31
C GLY A 60 -0.18 9.78 9.72
N PRO A 61 -0.37 10.87 10.45
CA PRO A 61 -0.03 12.22 10.00
C PRO A 61 1.48 12.38 9.81
N ASN A 62 1.88 13.50 9.20
CA ASN A 62 3.29 13.84 9.07
C ASN A 62 3.95 13.93 10.46
N GLY A 63 5.16 13.38 10.58
CA GLY A 63 5.88 13.31 11.86
C GLY A 63 5.43 12.19 12.81
N SER A 64 4.50 11.31 12.42
CA SER A 64 4.06 10.18 13.25
C SER A 64 5.08 9.05 13.40
N GLY A 65 6.16 9.03 12.60
CA GLY A 65 7.22 8.02 12.67
C GLY A 65 7.31 7.07 11.47
N LYS A 66 6.42 7.14 10.48
CA LYS A 66 6.36 6.24 9.29
C LYS A 66 7.69 6.15 8.55
N SER A 67 8.18 7.26 7.99
CA SER A 67 9.45 7.29 7.25
C SER A 67 10.66 6.98 8.15
N THR A 68 10.57 7.27 9.46
CA THR A 68 11.59 6.87 10.44
C THR A 68 11.65 5.36 10.55
N THR A 69 10.50 4.68 10.63
CA THR A 69 10.40 3.22 10.66
C THR A 69 11.00 2.62 9.39
N ILE A 70 10.59 3.08 8.20
CA ILE A 70 11.17 2.61 6.93
C ILE A 70 12.69 2.76 6.91
N LYS A 71 13.22 3.93 7.29
CA LYS A 71 14.67 4.18 7.31
C LYS A 71 15.42 3.24 8.26
N ILE A 72 14.82 2.88 9.40
CA ILE A 72 15.40 1.88 10.31
C ILE A 72 15.38 0.50 9.66
N LEU A 73 14.26 0.07 9.06
CA LEU A 73 14.16 -1.22 8.37
C LEU A 73 15.16 -1.37 7.23
N LEU A 74 15.49 -0.28 6.55
CA LEU A 74 16.53 -0.25 5.50
C LEU A 74 17.97 -0.22 6.05
N GLY A 75 18.15 -0.04 7.37
CA GLY A 75 19.48 0.17 7.96
C GLY A 75 20.10 1.53 7.67
N LEU A 76 19.30 2.49 7.19
CA LEU A 76 19.71 3.87 6.95
C LEU A 76 19.71 4.73 8.22
N LEU A 77 19.06 4.23 9.26
CA LEU A 77 18.93 4.88 10.55
C LEU A 77 18.97 3.84 11.68
N PHE A 78 19.80 4.09 12.69
CA PHE A 78 19.90 3.19 13.84
C PHE A 78 18.81 3.49 14.88
N PRO A 79 18.18 2.48 15.49
CA PRO A 79 17.29 2.68 16.62
C PRO A 79 18.04 3.26 17.84
N THR A 80 17.33 3.89 18.76
CA THR A 80 17.89 4.31 20.06
C THR A 80 17.81 3.17 21.06
N SER A 81 16.75 2.37 20.99
CA SER A 81 16.56 1.12 21.77
C SER A 81 15.54 0.22 21.06
N GLY A 82 15.47 -1.03 21.49
CA GLY A 82 14.64 -2.06 20.85
C GLY A 82 15.33 -2.66 19.63
N GLU A 83 14.60 -3.54 18.93
CA GLU A 83 15.10 -4.34 17.83
C GLU A 83 14.20 -4.16 16.60
N ALA A 84 14.80 -4.25 15.41
CA ALA A 84 14.10 -4.37 14.15
C ALA A 84 14.73 -5.47 13.31
N LEU A 85 13.92 -6.45 12.91
CA LEU A 85 14.33 -7.59 12.10
C LEU A 85 13.64 -7.53 10.75
N VAL A 86 14.38 -7.84 9.68
CA VAL A 86 13.84 -8.02 8.32
C VAL A 86 14.37 -9.34 7.77
N PHE A 87 13.47 -10.22 7.34
CA PHE A 87 13.79 -11.61 6.98
C PHE A 87 14.54 -12.36 8.10
N GLY A 88 14.19 -12.09 9.36
CA GLY A 88 14.87 -12.67 10.53
C GLY A 88 16.29 -12.16 10.80
N ARG A 89 16.77 -11.16 10.05
CA ARG A 89 18.09 -10.53 10.22
C ARG A 89 17.94 -9.15 10.84
N ASP A 90 18.91 -8.73 11.61
CA ASP A 90 18.96 -7.36 12.14
C ASP A 90 18.86 -6.34 11.01
N ALA A 91 18.10 -5.28 11.24
CA ALA A 91 17.86 -4.22 10.25
C ALA A 91 19.17 -3.51 9.82
N THR A 92 20.21 -3.57 10.63
CA THR A 92 21.55 -3.01 10.31
C THR A 92 22.35 -3.89 9.36
N ASP A 93 21.99 -5.17 9.18
CA ASP A 93 22.62 -6.05 8.18
C ASP A 93 22.20 -5.64 6.77
N VAL A 94 23.04 -4.87 6.10
CA VAL A 94 22.77 -4.34 4.75
C VAL A 94 22.67 -5.42 3.66
N ALA A 95 23.15 -6.64 3.91
CA ALA A 95 23.08 -7.73 2.93
C ALA A 95 21.64 -8.11 2.60
N LYS A 96 20.68 -7.95 3.54
CA LYS A 96 19.25 -8.16 3.32
C LYS A 96 18.65 -7.21 2.27
N ASN A 97 19.25 -6.02 2.06
CA ASN A 97 18.72 -5.00 1.15
C ASN A 97 18.72 -5.46 -0.32
N ARG A 98 19.46 -6.52 -0.66
CA ARG A 98 19.36 -7.15 -1.99
C ARG A 98 17.98 -7.74 -2.27
N ARG A 99 17.20 -8.03 -1.24
CA ARG A 99 15.84 -8.56 -1.31
C ARG A 99 14.77 -7.49 -1.06
N ILE A 100 15.17 -6.21 -0.94
CA ILE A 100 14.27 -5.10 -0.65
C ILE A 100 14.26 -4.14 -1.83
N GLY A 101 13.06 -3.79 -2.29
CA GLY A 101 12.80 -2.66 -3.17
C GLY A 101 12.34 -1.46 -2.36
N TYR A 102 12.81 -0.26 -2.67
CA TYR A 102 12.41 0.95 -1.96
C TYR A 102 12.05 2.07 -2.91
N LEU A 103 10.84 2.59 -2.75
CA LEU A 103 10.36 3.81 -3.40
C LEU A 103 10.24 4.91 -2.34
N PRO A 104 11.16 5.88 -2.27
CA PRO A 104 11.07 7.01 -1.36
C PRO A 104 9.95 7.98 -1.75
N GLU A 105 9.50 8.84 -0.84
CA GLU A 105 8.51 9.89 -1.10
C GLU A 105 8.95 10.78 -2.28
N GLU A 106 10.22 11.20 -2.32
CA GLU A 106 10.82 11.89 -3.46
C GLU A 106 11.82 10.95 -4.16
N SER A 107 11.57 10.68 -5.45
CA SER A 107 12.46 9.86 -6.26
C SER A 107 13.52 10.74 -6.91
N TYR A 108 14.76 10.68 -6.40
CA TYR A 108 15.92 11.42 -6.95
C TYR A 108 16.52 10.66 -8.15
N LEU A 109 15.75 10.54 -9.23
CA LEU A 109 16.23 9.91 -10.46
C LEU A 109 17.02 10.91 -11.33
N TYR A 110 18.00 10.41 -12.07
CA TYR A 110 18.78 11.23 -13.00
C TYR A 110 17.89 11.69 -14.16
N ARG A 111 17.49 12.96 -14.12
CA ARG A 111 16.48 13.54 -15.03
C ARG A 111 16.89 13.56 -16.51
N PHE A 112 18.18 13.42 -16.80
CA PHE A 112 18.71 13.40 -18.17
C PHE A 112 18.69 12.02 -18.81
N LEU A 113 18.60 10.97 -18.00
CA LEU A 113 18.43 9.59 -18.47
C LEU A 113 16.99 9.37 -18.92
N ASN A 114 16.80 8.43 -19.84
CA ASN A 114 15.49 7.86 -20.15
C ASN A 114 15.18 6.64 -19.26
N ALA A 115 13.99 6.04 -19.38
CA ALA A 115 13.57 4.92 -18.53
C ALA A 115 14.49 3.70 -18.69
N THR A 116 14.85 3.33 -19.91
CA THR A 116 15.73 2.18 -20.18
C THR A 116 17.12 2.38 -19.60
N GLU A 117 17.70 3.56 -19.80
CA GLU A 117 19.02 3.91 -19.24
C GLU A 117 19.00 3.94 -17.72
N THR A 118 17.90 4.43 -17.13
CA THR A 118 17.72 4.45 -15.69
C THR A 118 17.71 3.04 -15.10
N LEU A 119 16.92 2.14 -15.67
CA LEU A 119 16.84 0.76 -15.19
C LEU A 119 18.14 -0.01 -15.45
N ASP A 120 18.80 0.19 -16.60
CA ASP A 120 20.12 -0.39 -16.87
C ASP A 120 21.16 0.08 -15.84
N PHE A 121 21.15 1.38 -15.50
CA PHE A 121 22.04 1.93 -14.47
C PHE A 121 21.84 1.23 -13.10
N TYR A 122 20.59 1.13 -12.63
CA TYR A 122 20.31 0.47 -11.35
C TYR A 122 20.58 -1.04 -11.40
N GLY A 123 20.28 -1.71 -12.50
CA GLY A 123 20.61 -3.13 -12.67
C GLY A 123 22.12 -3.40 -12.61
N ARG A 124 22.97 -2.47 -13.09
CA ARG A 124 24.42 -2.56 -12.93
C ARG A 124 24.86 -2.48 -11.46
N LEU A 125 24.19 -1.67 -10.65
CA LEU A 125 24.49 -1.60 -9.20
C LEU A 125 24.23 -2.93 -8.49
N PHE A 126 23.30 -3.73 -8.99
CA PHE A 126 23.04 -5.08 -8.50
C PHE A 126 23.92 -6.16 -9.18
N ASN A 127 24.89 -5.78 -10.03
CA ASN A 127 25.76 -6.68 -10.80
C ASN A 127 24.99 -7.65 -11.72
N MET A 128 23.82 -7.25 -12.24
CA MET A 128 23.03 -8.07 -13.15
C MET A 128 23.75 -8.20 -14.50
N PRO A 129 23.74 -9.41 -15.15
CA PRO A 129 24.23 -9.59 -16.50
C PRO A 129 23.51 -8.74 -17.53
N SER A 130 24.19 -8.32 -18.59
CA SER A 130 23.66 -7.36 -19.58
C SER A 130 22.34 -7.82 -20.24
N LYS A 131 22.22 -9.12 -20.53
CA LYS A 131 21.00 -9.69 -21.11
C LYS A 131 19.84 -9.60 -20.13
N GLU A 132 20.06 -10.08 -18.89
CA GLU A 132 19.07 -10.05 -17.82
C GLU A 132 18.58 -8.63 -17.53
N ARG A 133 19.50 -7.66 -17.42
CA ARG A 133 19.14 -6.24 -17.23
C ARG A 133 18.21 -5.71 -18.32
N ARG A 134 18.51 -6.02 -19.59
CA ARG A 134 17.68 -5.58 -20.70
C ARG A 134 16.30 -6.20 -20.64
N ASP A 135 16.23 -7.52 -20.52
CA ASP A 135 14.97 -8.25 -20.49
C ASP A 135 14.10 -7.79 -19.28
N ARG A 136 14.74 -7.61 -18.12
CA ARG A 136 14.05 -7.10 -16.92
C ARG A 136 13.60 -5.65 -17.06
N SER A 137 14.42 -4.80 -17.66
CA SER A 137 14.06 -3.40 -17.91
C SER A 137 12.85 -3.27 -18.82
N GLU A 138 12.80 -4.06 -19.91
CA GLU A 138 11.67 -4.08 -20.83
C GLU A 138 10.38 -4.53 -20.13
N GLN A 139 10.44 -5.62 -19.36
CA GLN A 139 9.31 -6.12 -18.56
C GLN A 139 8.78 -5.07 -17.58
N LEU A 140 9.67 -4.40 -16.84
CA LEU A 140 9.28 -3.41 -15.85
C LEU A 140 8.71 -2.14 -16.48
N ILE A 141 9.27 -1.68 -17.62
CA ILE A 141 8.75 -0.52 -18.36
C ILE A 141 7.34 -0.82 -18.88
N GLU A 142 7.11 -2.04 -19.39
CA GLU A 142 5.78 -2.49 -19.81
C GLU A 142 4.83 -2.58 -18.63
N MET A 143 5.24 -3.23 -17.53
CA MET A 143 4.45 -3.38 -16.30
C MET A 143 3.94 -2.03 -15.77
N VAL A 144 4.78 -1.00 -15.76
CA VAL A 144 4.39 0.34 -15.29
C VAL A 144 3.75 1.22 -16.35
N GLY A 145 3.46 0.68 -17.56
CA GLY A 145 2.75 1.36 -18.64
C GLY A 145 3.53 2.54 -19.23
N LEU A 146 4.86 2.42 -19.37
CA LEU A 146 5.73 3.49 -19.88
C LEU A 146 6.42 3.14 -21.21
N SER A 147 6.02 2.08 -21.89
CA SER A 147 6.64 1.61 -23.16
C SER A 147 6.70 2.69 -24.23
N SER A 148 5.63 3.48 -24.40
CA SER A 148 5.57 4.58 -25.39
C SER A 148 6.49 5.76 -25.04
N ALA A 149 6.89 5.91 -23.80
CA ALA A 149 7.74 6.98 -23.30
C ALA A 149 9.16 6.51 -22.93
N ALA A 150 9.48 5.22 -23.13
CA ALA A 150 10.71 4.58 -22.62
C ALA A 150 12.00 5.30 -23.03
N ARG A 151 12.02 5.92 -24.23
CA ARG A 151 13.19 6.63 -24.77
C ARG A 151 13.21 8.13 -24.52
N ARG A 152 12.14 8.68 -23.90
CA ARG A 152 12.07 10.11 -23.54
C ARG A 152 12.87 10.36 -22.27
N PRO A 153 13.62 11.48 -22.17
CA PRO A 153 14.30 11.86 -20.91
C PRO A 153 13.31 12.02 -19.75
N LEU A 154 13.71 11.58 -18.54
CA LEU A 154 12.86 11.66 -17.36
C LEU A 154 12.47 13.10 -16.98
N LYS A 155 13.22 14.12 -17.40
CA LYS A 155 12.84 15.53 -17.23
C LYS A 155 11.51 15.90 -17.89
N GLU A 156 11.06 15.13 -18.88
CA GLU A 156 9.81 15.32 -19.62
C GLU A 156 8.65 14.47 -19.06
N TYR A 157 8.93 13.69 -18.03
CA TYR A 157 7.92 12.86 -17.41
C TYR A 157 7.00 13.69 -16.50
N SER A 158 5.70 13.38 -16.52
CA SER A 158 4.78 13.87 -15.52
C SER A 158 5.14 13.29 -14.14
N LYS A 159 4.59 13.86 -13.06
CA LYS A 159 4.80 13.34 -11.71
C LYS A 159 4.39 11.87 -11.61
N GLY A 160 3.24 11.48 -12.20
CA GLY A 160 2.77 10.11 -12.24
C GLY A 160 3.71 9.17 -13.02
N MET A 161 4.23 9.60 -14.16
CA MET A 161 5.23 8.83 -14.91
C MET A 161 6.53 8.67 -14.10
N THR A 162 7.00 9.73 -13.45
CA THR A 162 8.20 9.69 -12.59
C THR A 162 8.00 8.75 -11.41
N ARG A 163 6.81 8.72 -10.81
CA ARG A 163 6.50 7.83 -9.71
C ARG A 163 6.49 6.37 -10.15
N ARG A 164 5.91 6.08 -11.33
CA ARG A 164 5.86 4.73 -11.91
C ARG A 164 7.24 4.21 -12.31
N ILE A 165 8.11 5.03 -12.91
CA ILE A 165 9.49 4.59 -13.20
C ILE A 165 10.31 4.43 -11.92
N GLY A 166 10.04 5.22 -10.86
CA GLY A 166 10.61 5.02 -9.53
C GLY A 166 10.22 3.66 -8.93
N LEU A 167 8.96 3.24 -9.11
CA LEU A 167 8.53 1.89 -8.72
C LEU A 167 9.26 0.81 -9.54
N ALA A 168 9.35 0.97 -10.86
CA ALA A 168 10.11 0.04 -11.71
C ALA A 168 11.57 -0.08 -11.27
N GLN A 169 12.21 1.04 -10.90
CA GLN A 169 13.56 1.06 -10.35
C GLN A 169 13.65 0.28 -9.03
N ALA A 170 12.66 0.41 -8.14
CA ALA A 170 12.62 -0.34 -6.89
C ALA A 170 12.42 -1.86 -7.09
N LEU A 171 11.94 -2.28 -8.27
CA LEU A 171 11.68 -3.68 -8.63
C LEU A 171 12.79 -4.33 -9.47
N ILE A 172 13.85 -3.61 -9.80
CA ILE A 172 14.85 -4.07 -10.78
C ILE A 172 15.55 -5.37 -10.35
N ASN A 173 15.81 -5.53 -9.05
CA ASN A 173 16.48 -6.68 -8.45
C ASN A 173 15.52 -7.81 -8.02
N ASP A 174 14.28 -7.79 -8.48
CA ASP A 174 13.22 -8.74 -8.13
C ASP A 174 13.04 -8.96 -6.61
N PRO A 175 12.79 -7.90 -5.82
CA PRO A 175 12.74 -7.98 -4.37
C PRO A 175 11.57 -8.82 -3.87
N ASP A 176 11.73 -9.41 -2.66
CA ASP A 176 10.65 -10.10 -1.94
C ASP A 176 9.82 -9.14 -1.10
N LEU A 177 10.44 -8.05 -0.61
CA LEU A 177 9.83 -6.99 0.19
C LEU A 177 9.93 -5.66 -0.54
N ILE A 178 8.81 -4.95 -0.68
CA ILE A 178 8.76 -3.64 -1.30
C ILE A 178 8.28 -2.61 -0.27
N LEU A 179 9.09 -1.59 -0.03
CA LEU A 179 8.79 -0.49 0.88
C LEU A 179 8.44 0.75 0.05
N LEU A 180 7.24 1.28 0.21
CA LEU A 180 6.71 2.42 -0.53
C LEU A 180 6.42 3.57 0.43
N ASP A 181 7.14 4.68 0.30
CA ASP A 181 6.91 5.88 1.11
C ASP A 181 6.06 6.87 0.31
N GLU A 182 4.80 7.07 0.73
CA GLU A 182 3.81 7.96 0.10
C GLU A 182 3.63 7.71 -1.42
N PRO A 183 3.32 6.47 -1.88
CA PRO A 183 3.38 6.12 -3.30
C PRO A 183 2.41 6.90 -4.18
N THR A 184 1.29 7.37 -3.65
CA THR A 184 0.20 8.08 -4.36
C THR A 184 0.25 9.59 -4.17
N SER A 185 1.14 10.09 -3.30
CA SER A 185 1.19 11.52 -2.95
C SER A 185 1.37 12.42 -4.17
N GLY A 186 0.41 13.36 -4.33
CA GLY A 186 0.40 14.38 -5.38
C GLY A 186 0.23 13.82 -6.79
N LEU A 187 -0.33 12.63 -6.94
CA LEU A 187 -0.83 12.12 -8.21
C LEU A 187 -2.25 12.64 -8.46
N ASP A 188 -2.63 12.70 -9.73
CA ASP A 188 -4.01 12.86 -10.13
C ASP A 188 -4.82 11.55 -9.88
N PRO A 189 -6.15 11.56 -9.94
CA PRO A 189 -6.95 10.37 -9.69
C PRO A 189 -6.61 9.18 -10.58
N ILE A 190 -6.25 9.42 -11.86
CA ILE A 190 -5.85 8.38 -12.80
C ILE A 190 -4.52 7.76 -12.38
N GLY A 191 -3.53 8.60 -12.06
CA GLY A 191 -2.22 8.16 -11.58
C GLY A 191 -2.30 7.41 -10.26
N THR A 192 -3.17 7.86 -9.34
CA THR A 192 -3.46 7.19 -8.08
C THR A 192 -4.02 5.78 -8.33
N ARG A 193 -5.04 5.67 -9.20
CA ARG A 193 -5.63 4.37 -9.55
C ARG A 193 -4.60 3.43 -10.18
N GLN A 194 -3.81 3.92 -11.13
CA GLN A 194 -2.75 3.13 -11.76
C GLN A 194 -1.71 2.64 -10.74
N MET A 195 -1.34 3.47 -9.76
CA MET A 195 -0.42 3.08 -8.70
C MET A 195 -1.01 2.01 -7.79
N LYS A 196 -2.29 2.15 -7.41
CA LYS A 196 -3.02 1.13 -6.62
C LYS A 196 -3.07 -0.21 -7.37
N ASP A 197 -3.40 -0.21 -8.66
CA ASP A 197 -3.46 -1.41 -9.50
C ASP A 197 -2.08 -2.10 -9.58
N LEU A 198 -0.98 -1.33 -9.68
CA LEU A 198 0.38 -1.86 -9.64
C LEU A 198 0.72 -2.49 -8.29
N ILE A 199 0.30 -1.88 -7.18
CA ILE A 199 0.53 -2.42 -5.82
C ILE A 199 -0.23 -3.74 -5.63
N LEU A 200 -1.48 -3.83 -6.09
CA LEU A 200 -2.27 -5.06 -6.04
C LEU A 200 -1.62 -6.17 -6.87
N LYS A 201 -1.13 -5.84 -8.07
CA LYS A 201 -0.42 -6.79 -8.92
C LYS A 201 0.85 -7.34 -8.26
N LEU A 202 1.61 -6.51 -7.55
CA LEU A 202 2.78 -7.00 -6.79
C LEU A 202 2.41 -8.06 -5.75
N LYS A 203 1.26 -7.90 -5.09
CA LYS A 203 0.74 -8.91 -4.17
C LYS A 203 0.35 -10.20 -4.89
N GLU A 204 -0.34 -10.09 -6.05
CA GLU A 204 -0.69 -11.26 -6.88
C GLU A 204 0.57 -12.02 -7.33
N ASP A 205 1.67 -11.30 -7.59
CA ASP A 205 2.99 -11.86 -7.90
C ASP A 205 3.72 -12.42 -6.64
N GLY A 206 3.04 -12.51 -5.49
CA GLY A 206 3.55 -13.08 -4.24
C GLY A 206 4.50 -12.17 -3.46
N LYS A 207 4.60 -10.90 -3.79
CA LYS A 207 5.47 -9.95 -3.10
C LYS A 207 4.84 -9.45 -1.80
N THR A 208 5.68 -9.14 -0.81
CA THR A 208 5.26 -8.44 0.41
C THR A 208 5.42 -6.94 0.19
N VAL A 209 4.40 -6.16 0.48
CA VAL A 209 4.43 -4.71 0.30
C VAL A 209 4.14 -4.01 1.62
N VAL A 210 4.97 -3.05 1.99
CA VAL A 210 4.70 -2.10 3.07
C VAL A 210 4.57 -0.72 2.47
N LEU A 211 3.43 -0.10 2.65
CA LEU A 211 3.21 1.26 2.19
C LEU A 211 2.97 2.20 3.37
N CYS A 212 3.65 3.34 3.36
CA CYS A 212 3.38 4.46 4.25
C CYS A 212 2.46 5.45 3.54
N SER A 213 1.40 5.88 4.22
CA SER A 213 0.53 6.93 3.70
C SER A 213 -0.10 7.74 4.84
N HIS A 214 -0.47 8.97 4.53
CA HIS A 214 -1.35 9.79 5.36
C HIS A 214 -2.78 9.86 4.76
N LEU A 215 -3.00 9.29 3.57
CA LEU A 215 -4.28 9.25 2.86
C LEU A 215 -5.00 7.92 3.16
N LEU A 216 -6.06 7.99 3.97
CA LEU A 216 -6.79 6.81 4.44
C LEU A 216 -7.48 6.05 3.30
N ALA A 217 -8.07 6.76 2.34
CA ALA A 217 -8.77 6.16 1.21
C ALA A 217 -7.85 5.28 0.34
N ASP A 218 -6.60 5.72 0.13
CA ASP A 218 -5.65 4.96 -0.69
C ASP A 218 -5.27 3.63 -0.05
N VAL A 219 -5.20 3.60 1.27
CA VAL A 219 -4.80 2.42 2.04
C VAL A 219 -5.95 1.43 2.19
N GLN A 220 -7.17 1.94 2.36
CA GLN A 220 -8.37 1.11 2.48
C GLN A 220 -8.55 0.21 1.26
N ASP A 221 -8.23 0.70 0.07
CA ASP A 221 -8.46 -0.02 -1.18
C ASP A 221 -7.43 -1.13 -1.46
N VAL A 222 -6.23 -1.05 -0.87
CA VAL A 222 -5.13 -1.96 -1.23
C VAL A 222 -4.58 -2.79 -0.08
N CYS A 223 -4.70 -2.32 1.18
CA CYS A 223 -4.07 -2.99 2.31
C CYS A 223 -4.92 -4.12 2.92
N ASP A 224 -4.27 -5.21 3.30
CA ASP A 224 -4.87 -6.29 4.09
C ASP A 224 -4.96 -5.92 5.56
N ARG A 225 -3.86 -5.37 6.08
CA ARG A 225 -3.71 -4.94 7.46
C ARG A 225 -3.05 -3.57 7.53
N ILE A 226 -3.37 -2.86 8.58
CA ILE A 226 -2.82 -1.52 8.83
C ILE A 226 -2.35 -1.37 10.28
N ALA A 227 -1.35 -0.52 10.44
CA ALA A 227 -0.94 0.03 11.71
C ALA A 227 -1.11 1.56 11.67
N ILE A 228 -1.80 2.13 12.67
CA ILE A 228 -1.99 3.57 12.79
C ILE A 228 -1.01 4.12 13.79
N LEU A 229 -0.10 4.98 13.31
CA LEU A 229 0.89 5.67 14.14
C LEU A 229 0.43 7.10 14.44
N TYR A 230 0.54 7.50 15.68
CA TYR A 230 0.33 8.88 16.11
C TYR A 230 1.37 9.28 17.16
N GLN A 231 2.10 10.37 16.89
CA GLN A 231 3.16 10.90 17.79
C GLN A 231 4.21 9.83 18.20
N GLY A 232 4.57 8.95 17.27
CA GLY A 232 5.55 7.89 17.48
C GLY A 232 5.04 6.65 18.22
N GLU A 233 3.76 6.55 18.49
CA GLU A 233 3.10 5.43 19.16
C GLU A 233 2.18 4.67 18.19
N LEU A 234 2.14 3.36 18.32
CA LEU A 234 1.13 2.52 17.66
C LEU A 234 -0.21 2.71 18.40
N LYS A 235 -1.23 3.13 17.69
CA LYS A 235 -2.57 3.34 18.25
C LYS A 235 -3.50 2.19 17.93
N GLU A 236 -3.46 1.69 16.69
CA GLU A 236 -4.28 0.59 16.23
C GLU A 236 -3.48 -0.32 15.30
N LEU A 237 -3.79 -1.61 15.33
CA LEU A 237 -3.21 -2.62 14.44
C LEU A 237 -4.27 -3.69 14.16
N GLY A 238 -4.61 -3.88 12.89
CA GLY A 238 -5.61 -4.87 12.53
C GLY A 238 -5.84 -5.01 11.04
N ARG A 239 -6.73 -5.93 10.67
CA ARG A 239 -7.24 -6.04 9.30
C ARG A 239 -8.13 -4.85 8.99
N VAL A 240 -7.99 -4.30 7.78
CA VAL A 240 -8.77 -3.13 7.34
C VAL A 240 -10.27 -3.40 7.50
N GLU A 241 -10.75 -4.54 7.01
CA GLU A 241 -12.16 -4.93 7.12
C GLU A 241 -12.66 -4.97 8.58
N SER A 242 -11.83 -5.47 9.50
CA SER A 242 -12.20 -5.59 10.91
C SER A 242 -12.22 -4.25 11.63
N LEU A 243 -11.27 -3.36 11.30
CA LEU A 243 -11.18 -2.03 11.89
C LEU A 243 -12.29 -1.09 11.40
N LEU A 244 -12.75 -1.29 10.17
CA LEU A 244 -13.82 -0.46 9.57
C LEU A 244 -15.22 -0.99 9.83
N LYS A 245 -15.35 -2.25 10.32
CA LYS A 245 -16.64 -2.85 10.58
C LYS A 245 -17.33 -2.15 11.75
N GLN A 246 -18.43 -1.50 11.48
CA GLN A 246 -19.34 -0.98 12.51
C GLN A 246 -20.15 -2.16 13.09
N GLN A 247 -19.88 -2.55 14.32
CA GLN A 247 -20.45 -3.76 14.94
C GLN A 247 -21.95 -3.66 15.15
N ASP A 248 -22.47 -2.46 15.33
CA ASP A 248 -23.87 -2.21 15.70
C ASP A 248 -24.76 -1.80 14.50
N ILE A 249 -24.20 -1.79 13.27
CA ILE A 249 -24.93 -1.38 12.07
C ILE A 249 -24.94 -2.51 11.04
N THR A 250 -26.13 -2.81 10.53
CA THR A 250 -26.32 -3.70 9.38
C THR A 250 -26.74 -2.87 8.18
N GLN A 251 -25.97 -2.91 7.08
CA GLN A 251 -26.34 -2.28 5.82
C GLN A 251 -26.89 -3.31 4.84
N ILE A 252 -28.08 -3.03 4.29
CA ILE A 252 -28.72 -3.84 3.25
C ILE A 252 -28.76 -3.02 1.97
N GLN A 253 -28.20 -3.58 0.88
CA GLN A 253 -28.29 -2.96 -0.45
C GLN A 253 -29.23 -3.78 -1.32
N SER A 254 -30.21 -3.10 -1.95
CA SER A 254 -31.16 -3.69 -2.89
C SER A 254 -31.20 -2.86 -4.17
N THR A 255 -31.78 -3.44 -5.23
CA THR A 255 -32.21 -2.63 -6.38
C THR A 255 -33.32 -1.66 -5.94
N LYS A 256 -33.64 -0.66 -6.78
CA LYS A 256 -34.67 0.34 -6.46
C LYS A 256 -36.00 -0.33 -6.11
N LEU A 257 -36.50 -0.07 -4.92
CA LEU A 257 -37.83 -0.46 -4.45
C LEU A 257 -38.86 0.64 -4.76
N SER A 258 -40.14 0.28 -4.79
CA SER A 258 -41.20 1.28 -4.74
C SER A 258 -41.25 1.95 -3.36
N GLU A 259 -41.85 3.15 -3.26
CA GLU A 259 -41.97 3.85 -1.97
C GLU A 259 -42.76 3.01 -0.95
N GLY A 260 -43.83 2.33 -1.39
CA GLY A 260 -44.63 1.46 -0.52
C GLY A 260 -43.86 0.24 0.00
N ASP A 261 -43.10 -0.45 -0.88
CA ASP A 261 -42.30 -1.61 -0.48
C ASP A 261 -41.18 -1.21 0.48
N LEU A 262 -40.62 0.00 0.30
CA LEU A 262 -39.58 0.56 1.19
C LEU A 262 -40.14 0.86 2.59
N GLU A 263 -41.35 1.43 2.67
CA GLU A 263 -42.04 1.70 3.94
C GLU A 263 -42.38 0.38 4.69
N GLU A 264 -42.89 -0.63 3.97
CA GLU A 264 -43.16 -1.93 4.53
C GLU A 264 -41.92 -2.61 5.08
N LEU A 265 -40.78 -2.56 4.34
CA LEU A 265 -39.50 -3.07 4.80
C LEU A 265 -39.01 -2.35 6.05
N CYS A 266 -39.11 -1.02 6.09
CA CYS A 266 -38.74 -0.21 7.25
C CYS A 266 -39.59 -0.56 8.48
N GLN A 267 -40.88 -0.80 8.31
CA GLN A 267 -41.78 -1.22 9.38
C GLN A 267 -41.40 -2.60 9.91
N MET A 268 -41.14 -3.54 9.04
CA MET A 268 -40.71 -4.89 9.40
C MET A 268 -39.39 -4.89 10.22
N ILE A 269 -38.43 -4.03 9.86
CA ILE A 269 -37.19 -3.86 10.61
C ILE A 269 -37.46 -3.34 12.02
N ARG A 270 -38.35 -2.34 12.17
CA ARG A 270 -38.74 -1.76 13.47
C ARG A 270 -39.46 -2.80 14.36
N GLU A 271 -40.33 -3.63 13.77
CA GLU A 271 -41.00 -4.73 14.48
C GLU A 271 -40.03 -5.80 15.02
N LYS A 272 -38.85 -5.94 14.39
CA LYS A 272 -37.76 -6.81 14.87
C LYS A 272 -36.89 -6.13 15.95
N GLY A 273 -37.25 -4.91 16.38
CA GLY A 273 -36.53 -4.19 17.45
C GLY A 273 -35.29 -3.43 16.97
N ALA A 274 -35.09 -3.26 15.66
CA ALA A 274 -34.01 -2.47 15.11
C ALA A 274 -34.50 -1.09 14.65
N GLU A 275 -33.61 -0.09 14.67
CA GLU A 275 -33.88 1.24 14.19
C GLU A 275 -33.38 1.41 12.74
N VAL A 276 -34.19 2.02 11.88
CA VAL A 276 -33.77 2.39 10.51
C VAL A 276 -33.10 3.74 10.56
N LEU A 277 -31.78 3.76 10.40
CA LEU A 277 -30.97 4.97 10.50
C LEU A 277 -31.00 5.84 9.24
N ALA A 278 -31.07 5.23 8.06
CA ALA A 278 -31.14 5.93 6.78
C ALA A 278 -31.72 5.05 5.69
N THR A 279 -32.44 5.69 4.74
CA THR A 279 -32.91 5.08 3.49
C THR A 279 -32.57 6.05 2.36
N ASP A 280 -31.42 5.87 1.73
CA ASP A 280 -30.96 6.70 0.63
C ASP A 280 -30.37 5.86 -0.51
N SER A 281 -30.24 6.50 -1.66
CA SER A 281 -29.56 5.88 -2.79
C SER A 281 -28.04 6.09 -2.66
N PRO A 282 -27.23 5.05 -2.88
CA PRO A 282 -25.79 5.19 -2.86
C PRO A 282 -25.33 6.25 -3.87
N LYS A 283 -24.46 7.14 -3.43
CA LYS A 283 -23.89 8.19 -4.27
C LYS A 283 -22.54 7.71 -4.81
N THR A 284 -22.35 7.89 -6.11
CA THR A 284 -21.03 7.72 -6.74
C THR A 284 -20.10 8.81 -6.24
N THR A 285 -18.84 8.47 -5.97
CA THR A 285 -17.85 9.49 -5.63
C THR A 285 -17.48 10.33 -6.84
N LEU A 286 -17.04 11.58 -6.62
CA LEU A 286 -16.53 12.42 -7.73
C LEU A 286 -15.34 11.78 -8.44
N GLU A 287 -14.53 10.99 -7.73
CA GLU A 287 -13.43 10.23 -8.29
C GLU A 287 -13.93 9.16 -9.26
N ASP A 288 -14.90 8.34 -8.87
CA ASP A 288 -15.48 7.29 -9.71
C ASP A 288 -16.17 7.88 -10.95
N LEU A 289 -16.89 9.02 -10.76
CA LEU A 289 -17.51 9.74 -11.87
C LEU A 289 -16.46 10.24 -12.86
N PHE A 290 -15.39 10.86 -12.35
CA PHE A 290 -14.28 11.35 -13.17
C PHE A 290 -13.60 10.19 -13.95
N LEU A 291 -13.29 9.08 -13.28
CA LEU A 291 -12.70 7.90 -13.91
C LEU A 291 -13.61 7.31 -14.99
N THR A 292 -14.93 7.30 -14.76
CA THR A 292 -15.92 6.83 -15.73
C THR A 292 -15.92 7.73 -16.98
N ILE A 293 -15.97 9.04 -16.80
CA ILE A 293 -15.93 10.01 -17.91
C ILE A 293 -14.65 9.87 -18.73
N VAL A 294 -13.50 9.71 -18.07
CA VAL A 294 -12.21 9.54 -18.77
C VAL A 294 -12.18 8.24 -19.57
N LYS A 295 -12.64 7.11 -19.00
CA LYS A 295 -12.73 5.82 -19.70
C LYS A 295 -13.64 5.91 -20.94
N GLU A 296 -14.79 6.54 -20.81
CA GLU A 296 -15.73 6.75 -21.93
C GLU A 296 -15.13 7.66 -23.00
N SER A 297 -14.39 8.69 -22.62
CA SER A 297 -13.72 9.60 -23.57
C SER A 297 -12.59 8.92 -24.31
N GLN A 298 -11.86 7.98 -23.71
CA GLN A 298 -10.83 7.18 -24.36
C GLN A 298 -11.42 6.15 -25.34
N SER A 299 -12.58 5.59 -25.03
CA SER A 299 -13.27 4.63 -25.91
C SER A 299 -13.96 5.28 -27.11
N ARG A 300 -14.14 6.62 -27.12
CA ARG A 300 -14.78 7.39 -28.19
C ARG A 300 -13.96 8.65 -28.53
N PRO A 301 -12.78 8.53 -29.17
CA PRO A 301 -12.00 9.70 -29.55
C PRO A 301 -12.77 10.53 -30.59
N GLY A 302 -13.15 11.75 -30.23
CA GLY A 302 -13.74 12.72 -31.14
C GLY A 302 -15.11 13.30 -30.75
N LYS A 303 -15.75 12.87 -29.67
CA LYS A 303 -16.98 13.52 -29.20
C LYS A 303 -16.65 14.70 -28.27
N ARG A 304 -16.76 15.94 -28.78
CA ARG A 304 -16.75 17.14 -27.92
C ARG A 304 -18.01 17.11 -27.05
N VAL A 305 -17.82 17.09 -25.72
CA VAL A 305 -18.92 17.32 -24.78
C VAL A 305 -19.30 18.80 -24.88
N TYR A 306 -20.46 19.08 -25.44
CA TYR A 306 -21.06 20.42 -25.34
C TYR A 306 -21.59 20.57 -23.91
N VAL A 307 -21.01 21.46 -23.15
CA VAL A 307 -21.59 21.95 -21.91
C VAL A 307 -22.77 22.86 -22.32
N ASP A 308 -23.97 22.46 -21.93
CA ASP A 308 -25.19 23.24 -22.18
C ASP A 308 -25.05 24.60 -21.53
N LYS A 309 -25.35 25.67 -22.27
CA LYS A 309 -25.15 27.06 -21.85
C LYS A 309 -26.34 27.64 -21.10
N ASP A 310 -27.30 26.84 -20.67
CA ASP A 310 -28.55 27.26 -20.08
C ASP A 310 -28.63 27.11 -18.55
N GLU A 311 -27.59 27.52 -17.83
CA GLU A 311 -27.72 27.90 -16.41
C GLU A 311 -26.97 29.22 -16.16
N ARG A 312 -27.65 30.33 -16.48
CA ARG A 312 -27.30 31.65 -15.97
C ARG A 312 -28.48 32.22 -15.17
#